data_829f68e5c14767a385369e86b7ba99da
#
_entry.id   829f68e5c14767a385369e86b7ba99da
#
_cell.length_a   1.000
_cell.length_b   1.000
_cell.length_c   1.000
_cell.angle_alpha   90.00
_cell.angle_beta   90.00
_cell.angle_gamma   90.00
#
_symmetry.space_group_name_H-M   'P 1'
#
loop_
_entity.id
_entity.type
_entity.pdbx_description
1 polymer ?
#
loop_
_entity_poly.entity_id
_entity_poly.type
_entity_poly.pdbx_seq_one_letter_code
_entity_poly.pdbx_strand_id
1 'polypeptide(L)'
;MTRVLVLTALDIEARGLARHLGLPPVPGARLPHFGKGMLELAAVGLRAARLAERAVNWRARDLVISAGVCGALAPALSVGALVVPTVVLGPDGGRWPTARVPGLAANGALLTVGDVVESAAQKARLWMESGALAVDMESAAILAWARERGTPAAVVRAVADDAERGIPAALAAAVRDDGHVRPLRAVSAALSRATALGDLLELRAGTAAALKTAAAALATMARII
;
A
#
# COMPACT_ATOMS: atom_id res chain seq x y z
N MET A 1 16.53 -6.19 19.41
CA MET A 1 16.47 -5.74 18.00
C MET A 1 15.22 -6.32 17.36
N THR A 2 14.33 -5.46 16.87
CA THR A 2 12.99 -5.80 16.36
C THR A 2 13.07 -6.16 14.87
N ARG A 3 12.69 -7.38 14.50
CA ARG A 3 12.63 -7.81 13.10
C ARG A 3 11.32 -7.35 12.47
N VAL A 4 11.42 -6.54 11.43
CA VAL A 4 10.26 -5.97 10.73
C VAL A 4 10.17 -6.49 9.31
N LEU A 5 8.97 -6.93 8.94
CA LEU A 5 8.61 -7.30 7.57
C LEU A 5 7.65 -6.26 7.00
N VAL A 6 8.08 -5.54 5.98
CA VAL A 6 7.26 -4.60 5.22
C VAL A 6 6.68 -5.32 4.00
N LEU A 7 5.37 -5.24 3.83
CA LEU A 7 4.63 -5.84 2.72
C LEU A 7 3.97 -4.78 1.87
N THR A 8 4.17 -4.85 0.56
CA THR A 8 3.56 -3.96 -0.44
C THR A 8 2.72 -4.75 -1.44
N ALA A 9 1.77 -4.11 -2.09
CA ALA A 9 0.99 -4.73 -3.15
C ALA A 9 1.82 -4.95 -4.41
N LEU A 10 2.42 -3.89 -4.92
CA LEU A 10 3.00 -3.82 -6.25
C LEU A 10 4.52 -3.94 -6.24
N ASP A 11 5.06 -4.52 -7.30
CA ASP A 11 6.51 -4.57 -7.53
C ASP A 11 7.13 -3.18 -7.62
N ILE A 12 6.42 -2.21 -8.20
CA ILE A 12 6.87 -0.82 -8.29
C ILE A 12 6.98 -0.17 -6.93
N GLU A 13 6.06 -0.44 -6.02
CA GLU A 13 6.09 0.03 -4.63
C GLU A 13 7.30 -0.57 -3.90
N ALA A 14 7.46 -1.90 -3.96
CA ALA A 14 8.58 -2.58 -3.33
C ALA A 14 9.92 -2.04 -3.79
N ARG A 15 10.12 -1.89 -5.12
CA ARG A 15 11.35 -1.32 -5.69
C ARG A 15 11.55 0.15 -5.31
N GLY A 16 10.46 0.93 -5.29
CA GLY A 16 10.48 2.34 -4.90
C GLY A 16 10.92 2.52 -3.44
N LEU A 17 10.24 1.83 -2.52
CA LEU A 17 10.58 1.86 -1.10
C LEU A 17 11.99 1.32 -0.83
N ALA A 18 12.36 0.18 -1.43
CA ALA A 18 13.69 -0.40 -1.27
C ALA A 18 14.80 0.57 -1.69
N ARG A 19 14.63 1.28 -2.81
CA ARG A 19 15.59 2.30 -3.27
C ARG A 19 15.75 3.43 -2.27
N HIS A 20 14.66 3.97 -1.75
CA HIS A 20 14.69 5.05 -0.77
C HIS A 20 15.27 4.61 0.58
N LEU A 21 15.06 3.35 0.97
CA LEU A 21 15.56 2.77 2.22
C LEU A 21 16.97 2.18 2.10
N GLY A 22 17.54 2.15 0.91
CA GLY A 22 18.86 1.54 0.68
C GLY A 22 18.89 0.03 0.94
N LEU A 23 17.78 -0.67 0.67
CA LEU A 23 17.67 -2.11 0.85
C LEU A 23 18.13 -2.85 -0.41
N PRO A 24 19.17 -3.69 -0.33
CA PRO A 24 19.58 -4.55 -1.44
C PRO A 24 18.56 -5.67 -1.71
N PRO A 25 18.51 -6.20 -2.92
CA PRO A 25 17.70 -7.37 -3.23
C PRO A 25 18.22 -8.61 -2.48
N VAL A 26 17.29 -9.45 -2.02
CA VAL A 26 17.60 -10.74 -1.41
C VAL A 26 17.98 -11.73 -2.51
N PRO A 27 19.18 -12.34 -2.47
CA PRO A 27 19.62 -13.29 -3.49
C PRO A 27 18.68 -14.50 -3.59
N GLY A 28 18.41 -14.95 -4.83
CA GLY A 28 17.57 -16.13 -5.09
C GLY A 28 16.06 -15.89 -4.94
N ALA A 29 15.62 -14.72 -4.55
CA ALA A 29 14.20 -14.40 -4.49
C ALA A 29 13.61 -14.29 -5.90
N ARG A 30 12.55 -15.06 -6.18
CA ARG A 30 11.85 -15.05 -7.49
C ARG A 30 11.01 -13.78 -7.71
N LEU A 31 10.73 -13.04 -6.67
CA LEU A 31 9.82 -11.90 -6.62
C LEU A 31 10.54 -10.74 -5.90
N PRO A 32 10.11 -9.49 -6.09
CA PRO A 32 10.73 -8.36 -5.40
C PRO A 32 10.76 -8.57 -3.89
N HIS A 33 11.94 -8.85 -3.40
CA HIS A 33 12.26 -9.06 -2.00
C HIS A 33 13.59 -8.38 -1.70
N PHE A 34 13.60 -7.50 -0.73
CA PHE A 34 14.73 -6.68 -0.36
C PHE A 34 14.94 -6.79 1.15
N GLY A 35 16.19 -6.66 1.60
CA GLY A 35 16.44 -6.74 3.04
C GLY A 35 17.83 -6.28 3.43
N LYS A 36 17.93 -5.71 4.65
CA LYS A 36 19.19 -5.36 5.29
C LYS A 36 19.00 -5.39 6.81
N GLY A 37 19.81 -6.19 7.50
CA GLY A 37 19.72 -6.32 8.95
C GLY A 37 18.37 -6.88 9.40
N MET A 38 17.62 -6.10 10.19
CA MET A 38 16.33 -6.50 10.75
C MET A 38 15.13 -6.09 9.90
N LEU A 39 15.34 -5.35 8.81
CA LEU A 39 14.29 -4.86 7.93
C LEU A 39 14.25 -5.67 6.64
N GLU A 40 13.11 -6.29 6.37
CA GLU A 40 12.81 -6.94 5.10
C GLU A 40 11.59 -6.29 4.46
N LEU A 41 11.56 -6.27 3.12
CA LEU A 41 10.49 -5.71 2.31
C LEU A 41 10.18 -6.64 1.14
N ALA A 42 8.90 -6.99 0.97
CA ALA A 42 8.47 -7.86 -0.12
C ALA A 42 7.14 -7.41 -0.72
N ALA A 43 6.99 -7.60 -2.05
CA ALA A 43 5.71 -7.42 -2.71
C ALA A 43 4.84 -8.68 -2.55
N VAL A 44 3.54 -8.56 -2.31
CA VAL A 44 2.63 -9.70 -2.08
C VAL A 44 1.49 -9.79 -3.11
N GLY A 45 1.51 -8.95 -4.12
CA GLY A 45 0.47 -8.89 -5.15
C GLY A 45 -0.74 -8.05 -4.72
N LEU A 46 -1.56 -7.71 -5.70
CA LEU A 46 -2.81 -6.98 -5.50
C LEU A 46 -3.72 -7.80 -4.58
N ARG A 47 -4.48 -7.15 -3.71
CA ARG A 47 -5.32 -7.80 -2.69
C ARG A 47 -4.58 -8.83 -1.83
N ALA A 48 -3.25 -8.69 -1.70
CA ALA A 48 -2.37 -9.65 -1.05
C ALA A 48 -2.47 -11.09 -1.63
N ALA A 49 -2.83 -11.24 -2.91
CA ALA A 49 -3.14 -12.52 -3.55
C ALA A 49 -1.99 -13.54 -3.50
N ARG A 50 -0.75 -13.07 -3.36
CA ARG A 50 0.45 -13.94 -3.28
C ARG A 50 1.00 -14.09 -1.86
N LEU A 51 0.31 -13.54 -0.86
CA LEU A 51 0.81 -13.51 0.51
C LEU A 51 1.02 -14.91 1.08
N ALA A 52 0.05 -15.80 0.95
CA ALA A 52 0.15 -17.18 1.46
C ALA A 52 1.29 -17.95 0.81
N GLU A 53 1.43 -17.86 -0.52
CA GLU A 53 2.50 -18.51 -1.29
C GLU A 53 3.89 -18.00 -0.88
N ARG A 54 4.03 -16.68 -0.72
CA ARG A 54 5.31 -16.03 -0.41
C ARG A 54 5.74 -16.22 1.04
N ALA A 55 4.77 -16.34 1.94
CA ALA A 55 5.00 -16.42 3.37
C ALA A 55 5.50 -17.77 3.86
N VAL A 56 5.46 -18.83 3.04
CA VAL A 56 5.80 -20.21 3.45
C VAL A 56 7.19 -20.31 4.10
N ASN A 57 8.17 -19.55 3.60
CA ASN A 57 9.55 -19.58 4.07
C ASN A 57 9.95 -18.38 4.95
N TRP A 58 9.00 -17.52 5.31
CA TRP A 58 9.33 -16.36 6.14
C TRP A 58 9.47 -16.77 7.61
N ARG A 59 10.58 -16.38 8.19
CA ARG A 59 10.82 -16.55 9.63
C ARG A 59 9.86 -15.71 10.45
N ALA A 60 9.67 -16.04 11.73
CA ALA A 60 8.92 -15.21 12.65
C ALA A 60 9.43 -13.76 12.66
N ARG A 61 8.52 -12.80 12.75
CA ARG A 61 8.78 -11.35 12.81
C ARG A 61 8.17 -10.79 14.08
N ASP A 62 8.73 -9.70 14.53
CA ASP A 62 8.24 -9.00 15.71
C ASP A 62 7.17 -7.95 15.32
N LEU A 63 7.21 -7.50 14.06
CA LEU A 63 6.24 -6.58 13.50
C LEU A 63 6.07 -6.81 11.99
N VAL A 64 4.84 -6.82 11.51
CA VAL A 64 4.48 -6.75 10.07
C VAL A 64 3.92 -5.37 9.76
N ILE A 65 4.33 -4.78 8.64
CA ILE A 65 3.81 -3.48 8.18
C ILE A 65 3.24 -3.63 6.77
N SER A 66 1.95 -3.38 6.60
CA SER A 66 1.37 -3.13 5.28
C SER A 66 1.76 -1.72 4.85
N ALA A 67 2.57 -1.59 3.80
CA ALA A 67 3.06 -0.29 3.35
C ALA A 67 2.85 -0.07 1.84
N GLY A 68 2.78 1.18 1.44
CA GLY A 68 2.59 1.55 0.03
C GLY A 68 1.72 2.78 -0.13
N VAL A 69 1.02 2.85 -1.27
CA VAL A 69 0.14 3.97 -1.58
C VAL A 69 -1.32 3.66 -1.23
N CYS A 70 -2.14 4.72 -1.12
CA CYS A 70 -3.59 4.64 -0.93
C CYS A 70 -4.26 5.81 -1.66
N GLY A 71 -5.57 5.69 -1.90
CA GLY A 71 -6.41 6.80 -2.34
C GLY A 71 -6.98 7.56 -1.14
N ALA A 72 -7.06 8.88 -1.20
CA ALA A 72 -7.78 9.66 -0.19
C ALA A 72 -9.30 9.44 -0.31
N LEU A 73 -9.97 9.32 0.83
CA LEU A 73 -11.42 9.40 0.94
C LEU A 73 -11.85 10.73 1.58
N ALA A 74 -11.14 11.13 2.64
CA ALA A 74 -11.40 12.41 3.31
C ALA A 74 -10.93 13.58 2.43
N PRO A 75 -11.79 14.59 2.17
CA PRO A 75 -11.45 15.75 1.33
C PRO A 75 -10.26 16.56 1.83
N ALA A 76 -9.95 16.49 3.13
CA ALA A 76 -8.82 17.21 3.74
C ALA A 76 -7.46 16.57 3.44
N LEU A 77 -7.41 15.34 2.87
CA LEU A 77 -6.15 14.67 2.57
C LEU A 77 -5.68 14.99 1.15
N SER A 78 -4.51 15.59 1.07
CA SER A 78 -3.83 15.85 -0.21
C SER A 78 -2.87 14.72 -0.59
N VAL A 79 -2.49 14.67 -1.87
CA VAL A 79 -1.45 13.78 -2.39
C VAL A 79 -0.15 13.94 -1.59
N GLY A 80 0.45 12.82 -1.21
CA GLY A 80 1.62 12.77 -0.34
C GLY A 80 1.32 12.78 1.16
N ALA A 81 0.06 12.95 1.60
CA ALA A 81 -0.29 12.88 3.02
C ALA A 81 -0.02 11.46 3.57
N LEU A 82 0.56 11.40 4.77
CA LEU A 82 0.84 10.14 5.47
C LEU A 82 -0.41 9.66 6.20
N VAL A 83 -0.71 8.36 6.08
CA VAL A 83 -1.79 7.67 6.77
C VAL A 83 -1.20 6.50 7.56
N VAL A 84 -1.30 6.61 8.90
CA VAL A 84 -0.91 5.57 9.86
C VAL A 84 -2.15 5.25 10.71
N PRO A 85 -3.06 4.42 10.21
CA PRO A 85 -4.37 4.26 10.83
C PRO A 85 -4.27 3.55 12.19
N THR A 86 -5.22 3.82 13.08
CA THR A 86 -5.42 3.07 14.34
C THR A 86 -6.24 1.80 14.13
N VAL A 87 -6.99 1.75 13.02
CA VAL A 87 -7.85 0.61 12.66
C VAL A 87 -7.97 0.54 11.13
N VAL A 88 -7.99 -0.69 10.63
CA VAL A 88 -8.36 -1.01 9.24
C VAL A 88 -9.76 -1.59 9.24
N LEU A 89 -10.62 -1.09 8.35
CA LEU A 89 -11.96 -1.60 8.09
C LEU A 89 -11.89 -2.53 6.87
N GLY A 90 -12.30 -3.77 7.03
CA GLY A 90 -12.29 -4.75 5.94
C GLY A 90 -13.56 -4.73 5.10
N PRO A 91 -13.56 -5.34 3.91
CA PRO A 91 -14.70 -5.38 3.00
C PRO A 91 -15.90 -6.19 3.55
N ASP A 92 -15.63 -7.09 4.48
CA ASP A 92 -16.60 -7.94 5.18
C ASP A 92 -17.16 -7.30 6.46
N GLY A 93 -16.88 -6.03 6.72
CA GLY A 93 -17.21 -5.33 7.94
C GLY A 93 -16.26 -5.62 9.12
N GLY A 94 -15.22 -6.43 8.88
CA GLY A 94 -14.18 -6.71 9.87
C GLY A 94 -13.43 -5.45 10.29
N ARG A 95 -13.02 -5.42 11.57
CA ARG A 95 -12.23 -4.32 12.15
C ARG A 95 -10.91 -4.87 12.67
N TRP A 96 -9.83 -4.32 12.18
CA TRP A 96 -8.47 -4.78 12.47
C TRP A 96 -7.70 -3.66 13.16
N PRO A 97 -7.58 -3.66 14.51
CA PRO A 97 -6.72 -2.72 15.21
C PRO A 97 -5.27 -2.86 14.76
N THR A 98 -4.56 -1.75 14.62
CA THR A 98 -3.17 -1.73 14.21
C THR A 98 -2.23 -1.61 15.41
N ALA A 99 -1.05 -2.20 15.30
CA ALA A 99 0.04 -1.96 16.23
C ALA A 99 0.63 -0.54 16.04
N ARG A 100 1.27 -0.01 17.07
CA ARG A 100 2.01 1.25 16.96
C ARG A 100 3.25 1.08 16.07
N VAL A 101 3.49 2.06 15.21
CA VAL A 101 4.74 2.16 14.46
C VAL A 101 5.68 3.09 15.24
N PRO A 102 6.88 2.62 15.65
CA PRO A 102 7.82 3.47 16.38
C PRO A 102 8.13 4.78 15.63
N GLY A 103 8.03 5.89 16.35
CA GLY A 103 8.33 7.22 15.80
C GLY A 103 7.25 7.82 14.89
N LEU A 104 6.12 7.17 14.69
CA LEU A 104 5.01 7.69 13.89
C LEU A 104 3.76 7.92 14.74
N ALA A 105 3.09 9.05 14.53
CA ALA A 105 1.79 9.33 15.10
C ALA A 105 0.71 8.62 14.28
N ALA A 106 -0.18 7.90 14.97
CA ALA A 106 -1.32 7.27 14.32
C ALA A 106 -2.44 8.29 14.05
N ASN A 107 -3.16 8.11 12.94
CA ASN A 107 -4.27 8.98 12.53
C ASN A 107 -5.42 8.18 11.90
N GLY A 108 -6.63 8.35 12.39
CA GLY A 108 -7.89 7.88 11.83
C GLY A 108 -8.00 6.39 11.50
N ALA A 109 -8.80 6.09 10.49
CA ALA A 109 -9.05 4.74 9.97
C ALA A 109 -8.68 4.62 8.48
N LEU A 110 -8.36 3.41 8.04
CA LEU A 110 -8.18 3.03 6.64
C LEU A 110 -9.26 2.02 6.25
N LEU A 111 -9.85 2.18 5.07
CA LEU A 111 -10.79 1.22 4.49
C LEU A 111 -10.06 0.33 3.48
N THR A 112 -10.17 -1.00 3.62
CA THR A 112 -9.73 -1.92 2.57
C THR A 112 -10.94 -2.37 1.76
N VAL A 113 -10.86 -2.25 0.43
CA VAL A 113 -11.91 -2.64 -0.52
C VAL A 113 -11.44 -3.74 -1.47
N GLY A 114 -12.39 -4.47 -2.05
CA GLY A 114 -12.09 -5.52 -3.04
C GLY A 114 -11.80 -4.97 -4.43
N ASP A 115 -12.41 -3.86 -4.79
CA ASP A 115 -12.33 -3.29 -6.13
C ASP A 115 -11.77 -1.88 -6.14
N VAL A 116 -11.24 -1.48 -7.30
CA VAL A 116 -10.71 -0.12 -7.49
C VAL A 116 -11.83 0.91 -7.37
N VAL A 117 -11.56 2.00 -6.68
CA VAL A 117 -12.49 3.14 -6.57
C VAL A 117 -12.30 4.06 -7.77
N GLU A 118 -13.24 4.00 -8.71
CA GLU A 118 -13.10 4.60 -10.05
C GLU A 118 -13.55 6.06 -10.13
N SER A 119 -14.25 6.58 -9.12
CA SER A 119 -14.82 7.92 -9.18
C SER A 119 -14.81 8.66 -7.86
N ALA A 120 -14.79 10.01 -7.92
CA ALA A 120 -14.95 10.89 -6.76
C ALA A 120 -16.28 10.62 -6.01
N ALA A 121 -17.36 10.32 -6.72
CA ALA A 121 -18.64 10.02 -6.10
C ALA A 121 -18.60 8.74 -5.27
N GLN A 122 -17.89 7.69 -5.74
CA GLN A 122 -17.66 6.48 -4.95
C GLN A 122 -16.81 6.78 -3.72
N LYS A 123 -15.73 7.58 -3.84
CA LYS A 123 -14.90 7.99 -2.72
C LYS A 123 -15.70 8.75 -1.67
N ALA A 124 -16.49 9.74 -2.07
CA ALA A 124 -17.35 10.52 -1.18
C ALA A 124 -18.36 9.62 -0.43
N ARG A 125 -18.99 8.65 -1.12
CA ARG A 125 -19.89 7.69 -0.50
C ARG A 125 -19.16 6.83 0.54
N LEU A 126 -18.01 6.25 0.18
CA LEU A 126 -17.21 5.42 1.08
C LEU A 126 -16.77 6.22 2.32
N TRP A 127 -16.40 7.49 2.14
CA TRP A 127 -16.06 8.37 3.26
C TRP A 127 -17.23 8.60 4.21
N MET A 128 -18.40 8.93 3.66
CA MET A 128 -19.62 9.15 4.47
C MET A 128 -20.06 7.89 5.22
N GLU A 129 -19.93 6.72 4.60
CA GLU A 129 -20.36 5.44 5.19
C GLU A 129 -19.37 4.92 6.24
N SER A 130 -18.06 5.10 6.02
CA SER A 130 -17.03 4.50 6.86
C SER A 130 -16.32 5.45 7.82
N GLY A 131 -16.28 6.75 7.52
CA GLY A 131 -15.45 7.73 8.21
C GLY A 131 -13.94 7.49 8.04
N ALA A 132 -13.53 6.57 7.16
CA ALA A 132 -12.13 6.28 6.92
C ALA A 132 -11.44 7.41 6.15
N LEU A 133 -10.21 7.74 6.52
CA LEU A 133 -9.43 8.79 5.87
C LEU A 133 -9.02 8.43 4.45
N ALA A 134 -8.72 7.18 4.20
CA ALA A 134 -8.17 6.69 2.94
C ALA A 134 -8.61 5.25 2.65
N VAL A 135 -8.35 4.78 1.43
CA VAL A 135 -8.72 3.45 0.94
C VAL A 135 -7.53 2.74 0.31
N ASP A 136 -7.43 1.44 0.55
CA ASP A 136 -6.50 0.52 -0.09
C ASP A 136 -7.19 -0.82 -0.46
N MET A 137 -6.40 -1.80 -0.88
CA MET A 137 -6.94 -3.12 -1.29
C MET A 137 -6.26 -4.29 -0.56
N GLU A 138 -5.27 -4.09 0.32
CA GLU A 138 -4.42 -5.15 0.88
C GLU A 138 -4.40 -5.19 2.40
N SER A 139 -4.52 -4.06 3.07
CA SER A 139 -4.19 -3.96 4.50
C SER A 139 -5.00 -4.90 5.37
N ALA A 140 -6.30 -5.06 5.14
CA ALA A 140 -7.12 -5.99 5.93
C ALA A 140 -6.61 -7.44 5.80
N ALA A 141 -6.30 -7.89 4.59
CA ALA A 141 -5.78 -9.25 4.35
C ALA A 141 -4.40 -9.47 5.00
N ILE A 142 -3.51 -8.47 4.93
CA ILE A 142 -2.19 -8.53 5.57
C ILE A 142 -2.32 -8.57 7.10
N LEU A 143 -3.21 -7.76 7.68
CA LEU A 143 -3.44 -7.74 9.12
C LEU A 143 -4.08 -9.06 9.60
N ALA A 144 -5.05 -9.61 8.86
CA ALA A 144 -5.63 -10.91 9.12
C ALA A 144 -4.56 -12.00 9.15
N TRP A 145 -3.74 -12.06 8.10
CA TRP A 145 -2.63 -13.01 7.99
C TRP A 145 -1.63 -12.91 9.14
N ALA A 146 -1.26 -11.69 9.56
CA ALA A 146 -0.34 -11.47 10.67
C ALA A 146 -0.96 -11.91 12.01
N ARG A 147 -2.25 -11.60 12.22
CA ARG A 147 -3.01 -11.99 13.42
C ARG A 147 -3.09 -13.50 13.58
N GLU A 148 -3.34 -14.26 12.51
CA GLU A 148 -3.33 -15.74 12.52
C GLU A 148 -2.01 -16.32 13.01
N ARG A 149 -0.92 -15.54 12.88
CA ARG A 149 0.44 -15.91 13.31
C ARG A 149 0.85 -15.30 14.64
N GLY A 150 -0.07 -14.65 15.32
CA GLY A 150 0.21 -13.98 16.59
C GLY A 150 1.21 -12.81 16.45
N THR A 151 1.41 -12.27 15.23
CA THR A 151 2.37 -11.20 14.98
C THR A 151 1.65 -9.84 14.96
N PRO A 152 2.13 -8.86 15.75
CA PRO A 152 1.63 -7.50 15.66
C PRO A 152 1.73 -6.95 14.24
N ALA A 153 0.70 -6.24 13.78
CA ALA A 153 0.70 -5.65 12.45
C ALA A 153 0.28 -4.18 12.46
N ALA A 154 0.90 -3.39 11.61
CA ALA A 154 0.67 -1.97 11.44
C ALA A 154 0.49 -1.61 9.97
N VAL A 155 0.09 -0.37 9.71
CA VAL A 155 -0.08 0.16 8.35
C VAL A 155 0.64 1.49 8.23
N VAL A 156 1.36 1.67 7.11
CA VAL A 156 2.00 2.92 6.70
C VAL A 156 1.67 3.17 5.24
N ARG A 157 0.71 4.02 4.99
CA ARG A 157 0.28 4.40 3.63
C ARG A 157 0.55 5.88 3.38
N ALA A 158 0.68 6.26 2.12
CA ALA A 158 0.66 7.64 1.71
C ALA A 158 -0.27 7.83 0.51
N VAL A 159 -0.92 8.98 0.46
CA VAL A 159 -1.94 9.30 -0.53
C VAL A 159 -1.32 9.51 -1.90
N ALA A 160 -1.75 8.72 -2.90
CA ALA A 160 -1.33 8.85 -4.30
C ALA A 160 -2.33 9.64 -5.15
N ASP A 161 -3.60 9.63 -4.78
CA ASP A 161 -4.70 10.31 -5.47
C ASP A 161 -5.69 10.89 -4.45
N ASP A 162 -6.12 12.13 -4.67
CA ASP A 162 -7.02 12.86 -3.78
C ASP A 162 -8.47 12.34 -3.82
N ALA A 163 -9.33 12.92 -2.97
CA ALA A 163 -10.74 12.51 -2.87
C ALA A 163 -11.58 12.92 -4.08
N GLU A 164 -11.13 13.90 -4.86
CA GLU A 164 -11.87 14.44 -6.01
C GLU A 164 -11.62 13.64 -7.30
N ARG A 165 -10.70 12.67 -7.25
CA ARG A 165 -10.31 11.85 -8.42
C ARG A 165 -10.46 10.37 -8.14
N GLY A 166 -10.92 9.64 -9.17
CA GLY A 166 -10.91 8.19 -9.19
C GLY A 166 -9.79 7.64 -10.08
N ILE A 167 -9.49 6.36 -9.95
CA ILE A 167 -8.55 5.68 -10.83
C ILE A 167 -9.34 5.13 -12.03
N PRO A 168 -9.08 5.59 -13.28
CA PRO A 168 -9.78 5.05 -14.44
C PRO A 168 -9.65 3.52 -14.55
N ALA A 169 -10.77 2.82 -14.76
CA ALA A 169 -10.81 1.35 -14.86
C ALA A 169 -9.79 0.77 -15.86
N ALA A 170 -9.53 1.48 -16.95
CA ALA A 170 -8.54 1.08 -17.95
C ALA A 170 -7.10 1.05 -17.41
N LEU A 171 -6.77 1.95 -16.47
CA LEU A 171 -5.47 1.95 -15.79
C LEU A 171 -5.40 0.88 -14.71
N ALA A 172 -6.49 0.67 -13.98
CA ALA A 172 -6.60 -0.41 -13.00
C ALA A 172 -6.41 -1.78 -13.64
N ALA A 173 -7.02 -2.02 -14.81
CA ALA A 173 -6.88 -3.26 -15.58
C ALA A 173 -5.45 -3.53 -16.13
N ALA A 174 -4.56 -2.55 -16.09
CA ALA A 174 -3.16 -2.73 -16.49
C ALA A 174 -2.31 -3.43 -15.42
N VAL A 175 -2.80 -3.54 -14.19
CA VAL A 175 -2.13 -4.24 -13.09
C VAL A 175 -2.65 -5.68 -13.01
N ARG A 176 -1.74 -6.64 -12.84
CA ARG A 176 -2.08 -8.05 -12.63
C ARG A 176 -2.26 -8.34 -11.13
N ASP A 177 -2.97 -9.43 -10.81
CA ASP A 177 -3.15 -9.90 -9.43
C ASP A 177 -1.81 -10.21 -8.74
N ASP A 178 -0.77 -10.60 -9.51
CA ASP A 178 0.58 -10.83 -8.99
C ASP A 178 1.36 -9.54 -8.67
N GLY A 179 0.79 -8.37 -8.90
CA GLY A 179 1.41 -7.06 -8.64
C GLY A 179 2.30 -6.54 -9.77
N HIS A 180 2.40 -7.28 -10.89
CA HIS A 180 3.14 -6.81 -12.07
C HIS A 180 2.32 -5.84 -12.90
N VAL A 181 2.89 -4.69 -13.21
CA VAL A 181 2.29 -3.71 -14.14
C VAL A 181 2.61 -4.10 -15.57
N ARG A 182 1.58 -4.16 -16.42
CA ARG A 182 1.73 -4.38 -17.87
C ARG A 182 1.89 -3.03 -18.59
N PRO A 183 3.10 -2.58 -18.92
CA PRO A 183 3.32 -1.24 -19.48
C PRO A 183 2.58 -1.02 -20.81
N LEU A 184 2.53 -2.04 -21.67
CA LEU A 184 1.81 -1.96 -22.94
C LEU A 184 0.30 -1.77 -22.78
N ARG A 185 -0.32 -2.38 -21.76
CA ARG A 185 -1.75 -2.18 -21.46
C ARG A 185 -2.00 -0.79 -20.86
N ALA A 186 -1.12 -0.32 -19.98
CA ALA A 186 -1.21 1.03 -19.44
C ALA A 186 -1.09 2.09 -20.55
N VAL A 187 -0.15 1.90 -21.49
CA VAL A 187 0.02 2.79 -22.66
C VAL A 187 -1.19 2.71 -23.59
N SER A 188 -1.71 1.50 -23.90
CA SER A 188 -2.88 1.37 -24.76
C SER A 188 -4.14 1.98 -24.12
N ALA A 189 -4.30 1.85 -22.80
CA ALA A 189 -5.37 2.50 -22.06
C ALA A 189 -5.24 4.03 -22.09
N ALA A 190 -4.03 4.55 -21.99
CA ALA A 190 -3.75 5.99 -22.09
C ALA A 190 -4.00 6.55 -23.51
N LEU A 191 -3.75 5.75 -24.56
CA LEU A 191 -3.98 6.17 -25.96
C LEU A 191 -5.45 6.13 -26.38
N SER A 192 -6.31 5.41 -25.63
CA SER A 192 -7.72 5.26 -25.98
C SER A 192 -8.59 6.49 -25.65
N ARG A 193 -8.09 7.46 -24.89
CA ARG A 193 -8.78 8.73 -24.56
C ARG A 193 -7.77 9.88 -24.48
N ALA A 194 -8.10 11.04 -25.01
CA ALA A 194 -7.24 12.23 -25.01
C ALA A 194 -6.85 12.72 -23.59
N THR A 195 -7.70 12.48 -22.58
CA THR A 195 -7.47 12.84 -21.17
C THR A 195 -6.59 11.84 -20.43
N ALA A 196 -6.51 10.60 -20.89
CA ALA A 196 -5.86 9.50 -20.16
C ALA A 196 -4.33 9.64 -20.04
N LEU A 197 -3.67 10.41 -20.90
CA LEU A 197 -2.24 10.66 -20.77
C LEU A 197 -1.94 11.62 -19.61
N GLY A 198 -2.76 12.67 -19.43
CA GLY A 198 -2.68 13.55 -18.26
C GLY A 198 -2.92 12.80 -16.97
N ASP A 199 -4.00 12.01 -16.91
CA ASP A 199 -4.35 11.19 -15.75
C ASP A 199 -3.22 10.20 -15.39
N LEU A 200 -2.58 9.58 -16.39
CA LEU A 200 -1.45 8.67 -16.18
C LEU A 200 -0.21 9.39 -15.60
N LEU A 201 0.09 10.59 -16.12
CA LEU A 201 1.22 11.38 -15.62
C LEU A 201 0.98 11.86 -14.19
N GLU A 202 -0.22 12.31 -13.88
CA GLU A 202 -0.61 12.74 -12.54
C GLU A 202 -0.61 11.56 -11.54
N LEU A 203 -1.18 10.41 -11.92
CA LEU A 203 -1.14 9.20 -11.09
C LEU A 203 0.29 8.74 -10.82
N ARG A 204 1.17 8.83 -11.83
CA ARG A 204 2.59 8.52 -11.69
C ARG A 204 3.29 9.49 -10.75
N ALA A 205 3.03 10.79 -10.88
CA ALA A 205 3.60 11.82 -10.01
C ALA A 205 3.11 11.65 -8.57
N GLY A 206 1.81 11.44 -8.37
CA GLY A 206 1.20 11.18 -7.07
C GLY A 206 1.77 9.92 -6.41
N THR A 207 1.88 8.83 -7.16
CA THR A 207 2.51 7.59 -6.67
C THR A 207 3.96 7.82 -6.24
N ALA A 208 4.74 8.58 -7.02
CA ALA A 208 6.13 8.88 -6.69
C ALA A 208 6.24 9.72 -5.40
N ALA A 209 5.38 10.74 -5.26
CA ALA A 209 5.31 11.57 -4.04
C ALA A 209 4.91 10.74 -2.82
N ALA A 210 3.88 9.90 -2.95
CA ALA A 210 3.41 9.02 -1.90
C ALA A 210 4.48 8.02 -1.45
N LEU A 211 5.17 7.37 -2.39
CA LEU A 211 6.26 6.43 -2.07
C LEU A 211 7.41 7.11 -1.34
N LYS A 212 7.75 8.36 -1.69
CA LYS A 212 8.77 9.14 -0.97
C LYS A 212 8.34 9.39 0.47
N THR A 213 7.09 9.77 0.72
CA THR A 213 6.54 9.97 2.07
C THR A 213 6.52 8.68 2.88
N ALA A 214 5.99 7.60 2.32
CA ALA A 214 5.96 6.30 2.98
C ALA A 214 7.37 5.80 3.33
N ALA A 215 8.33 5.97 2.41
CA ALA A 215 9.72 5.61 2.66
C ALA A 215 10.36 6.45 3.76
N ALA A 216 10.10 7.76 3.83
CA ALA A 216 10.59 8.63 4.90
C ALA A 216 10.03 8.21 6.28
N ALA A 217 8.75 7.84 6.34
CA ALA A 217 8.12 7.31 7.53
C ALA A 217 8.77 5.98 7.98
N LEU A 218 8.93 5.03 7.05
CA LEU A 218 9.61 3.76 7.33
C LEU A 218 11.08 3.96 7.74
N ALA A 219 11.80 4.91 7.15
CA ALA A 219 13.17 5.26 7.54
C ALA A 219 13.24 5.84 8.97
N THR A 220 12.22 6.62 9.37
CA THR A 220 12.11 7.11 10.76
C THR A 220 11.95 5.96 11.74
N MET A 221 11.05 5.03 11.45
CA MET A 221 10.88 3.81 12.25
C MET A 221 12.18 2.99 12.29
N ALA A 222 12.83 2.76 11.14
CA ALA A 222 14.04 1.93 11.05
C ALA A 222 15.24 2.46 11.85
N ARG A 223 15.26 3.74 12.20
CA ARG A 223 16.29 4.32 13.09
C ARG A 223 16.04 4.06 14.58
N ILE A 224 14.84 3.59 14.93
CA ILE A 224 14.43 3.39 16.33
C ILE A 224 14.50 1.92 16.73
N ILE A 225 14.35 1.00 15.76
CA ILE A 225 14.34 -0.47 15.98
C ILE A 225 15.75 -1.07 15.89
#